data_8c578f7609c48585bc091329eadc1fa8
#
_entry.id   8c578f7609c48585bc091329eadc1fa8
#
_cell.length_a   1.000
_cell.length_b   1.000
_cell.length_c   1.000
_cell.angle_alpha   90.00
_cell.angle_beta   90.00
_cell.angle_gamma   90.00
#
_symmetry.space_group_name_H-M   'P 1'
#
loop_
_entity.id
_entity.type
_entity.pdbx_description
1 polymer ?
#
loop_
_entity_poly.entity_id
_entity_poly.type
_entity_poly.pdbx_seq_one_letter_code
_entity_poly.pdbx_strand_id
1 'polypeptide(L)'
;MQGHALLNPERRMLGVIQGDAAKKWSLEEILQACNWQDQAIAVTAGHGLTNKGLAQTKETSSAVIRLASEGANALTNGLLEARLWNWICSSDDATMDNLQQSFERHEAGPGVGLLKRLGVSLEAGKFTASNPDAVGAAIAKRSAFIASLPASEQSLDAELLDHFMGRRNLIESVISVARMWNVTTAGNAIATEQLQENEMVS
;
A
#
# COMPACT_ATOMS: atom_id res chain seq x y z
N MET A 1 20.97 -40.10 -12.58
CA MET A 1 19.91 -39.08 -12.45
C MET A 1 19.28 -39.26 -11.10
N GLN A 2 19.56 -38.38 -10.14
CA GLN A 2 18.88 -38.43 -8.84
C GLN A 2 17.46 -37.90 -9.07
N GLY A 3 16.46 -38.79 -9.01
CA GLY A 3 15.08 -38.42 -9.04
C GLY A 3 14.77 -37.57 -7.80
N HIS A 4 14.47 -36.29 -8.01
CA HIS A 4 14.04 -35.42 -6.93
C HIS A 4 12.69 -35.93 -6.40
N ALA A 5 12.66 -36.36 -5.14
CA ALA A 5 11.40 -36.68 -4.48
C ALA A 5 10.59 -35.38 -4.30
N LEU A 6 9.46 -35.29 -5.01
CA LEU A 6 8.55 -34.14 -4.90
C LEU A 6 7.53 -34.40 -3.78
N LEU A 7 7.31 -33.38 -2.97
CA LEU A 7 6.21 -33.32 -2.02
C LEU A 7 4.87 -33.09 -2.76
N ASN A 8 3.74 -33.50 -2.18
CA ASN A 8 2.43 -33.28 -2.82
C ASN A 8 2.15 -31.81 -3.21
N PRO A 9 2.43 -30.81 -2.37
CA PRO A 9 2.27 -29.41 -2.79
C PRO A 9 3.19 -29.01 -3.95
N GLU A 10 4.42 -29.52 -3.97
CA GLU A 10 5.35 -29.26 -5.08
C GLU A 10 4.85 -29.89 -6.39
N ARG A 11 4.29 -31.09 -6.33
CA ARG A 11 3.69 -31.76 -7.50
C ARG A 11 2.53 -30.97 -8.06
N ARG A 12 1.62 -30.54 -7.19
CA ARG A 12 0.46 -29.72 -7.59
C ARG A 12 0.88 -28.40 -8.21
N MET A 13 1.79 -27.67 -7.56
CA MET A 13 2.30 -26.41 -8.08
C MET A 13 3.04 -26.58 -9.40
N LEU A 14 3.90 -27.58 -9.51
CA LEU A 14 4.64 -27.85 -10.74
C LEU A 14 3.69 -28.18 -11.90
N GLY A 15 2.66 -28.97 -11.66
CA GLY A 15 1.62 -29.26 -12.65
C GLY A 15 0.91 -28.00 -13.18
N VAL A 16 0.65 -27.05 -12.30
CA VAL A 16 0.05 -25.77 -12.66
C VAL A 16 0.99 -24.94 -13.52
N ILE A 17 2.24 -24.74 -13.09
CA ILE A 17 3.19 -23.89 -13.81
C ILE A 17 3.67 -24.50 -15.13
N GLN A 18 3.63 -25.82 -15.29
CA GLN A 18 3.87 -26.49 -16.57
C GLN A 18 2.79 -26.16 -17.61
N GLY A 19 1.59 -25.81 -17.19
CA GLY A 19 0.48 -25.51 -18.09
C GLY A 19 0.75 -24.31 -19.02
N ASP A 20 1.63 -23.41 -18.60
CA ASP A 20 2.15 -22.32 -19.45
C ASP A 20 3.61 -22.04 -19.07
N ALA A 21 4.50 -22.65 -19.83
CA ALA A 21 5.95 -22.56 -19.58
C ALA A 21 6.55 -21.16 -19.78
N ALA A 22 5.89 -20.29 -20.50
CA ALA A 22 6.31 -18.90 -20.74
C ALA A 22 5.82 -17.93 -19.66
N LYS A 23 4.82 -18.35 -18.89
CA LYS A 23 4.16 -17.50 -17.91
C LYS A 23 4.98 -17.37 -16.62
N LYS A 24 4.97 -16.17 -16.07
CA LYS A 24 5.38 -15.86 -14.69
C LYS A 24 4.13 -15.85 -13.82
N TRP A 25 4.06 -16.77 -12.89
CA TRP A 25 2.91 -16.95 -12.01
C TRP A 25 3.08 -16.15 -10.72
N SER A 26 2.13 -15.33 -10.38
CA SER A 26 2.09 -14.64 -9.09
C SER A 26 1.65 -15.58 -7.98
N LEU A 27 1.87 -15.17 -6.72
CA LEU A 27 1.39 -15.92 -5.56
C LEU A 27 -0.13 -16.13 -5.60
N GLU A 28 -0.88 -15.08 -5.93
CA GLU A 28 -2.34 -15.12 -6.02
C GLU A 28 -2.83 -16.10 -7.09
N GLU A 29 -2.23 -16.08 -8.27
CA GLU A 29 -2.56 -17.00 -9.35
C GLU A 29 -2.27 -18.46 -8.97
N ILE A 30 -1.16 -18.73 -8.27
CA ILE A 30 -0.82 -20.07 -7.76
C ILE A 30 -1.84 -20.52 -6.72
N LEU A 31 -2.18 -19.68 -5.76
CA LEU A 31 -3.18 -20.01 -4.74
C LEU A 31 -4.52 -20.37 -5.38
N GLN A 32 -4.96 -19.58 -6.35
CA GLN A 32 -6.20 -19.83 -7.06
C GLN A 32 -6.16 -21.12 -7.88
N ALA A 33 -5.10 -21.32 -8.66
CA ALA A 33 -4.97 -22.48 -9.52
C ALA A 33 -4.79 -23.80 -8.74
N CYS A 34 -4.10 -23.76 -7.60
CA CYS A 34 -3.91 -24.89 -6.71
C CYS A 34 -5.06 -25.09 -5.71
N ASN A 35 -6.01 -24.15 -5.66
CA ASN A 35 -7.09 -24.12 -4.66
C ASN A 35 -6.56 -24.15 -3.22
N TRP A 36 -5.56 -23.35 -2.94
CA TRP A 36 -4.98 -23.21 -1.62
C TRP A 36 -5.46 -21.92 -0.94
N GLN A 37 -5.74 -22.02 0.37
CA GLN A 37 -6.12 -20.89 1.20
C GLN A 37 -4.91 -20.29 1.95
N ASP A 38 -3.88 -21.12 2.20
CA ASP A 38 -2.71 -20.75 2.97
C ASP A 38 -1.55 -20.40 2.03
N GLN A 39 -1.11 -19.15 2.11
CA GLN A 39 0.03 -18.64 1.36
C GLN A 39 1.35 -19.40 1.69
N ALA A 40 1.49 -19.86 2.93
CA ALA A 40 2.68 -20.57 3.36
C ALA A 40 2.90 -21.87 2.56
N ILE A 41 1.85 -22.54 2.17
CA ILE A 41 1.92 -23.77 1.35
C ILE A 41 2.54 -23.43 -0.02
N ALA A 42 2.05 -22.39 -0.68
CA ALA A 42 2.54 -21.96 -1.99
C ALA A 42 4.00 -21.50 -1.95
N VAL A 43 4.35 -20.69 -0.95
CA VAL A 43 5.72 -20.20 -0.78
C VAL A 43 6.68 -21.36 -0.50
N THR A 44 6.31 -22.30 0.35
CA THR A 44 7.13 -23.46 0.67
C THR A 44 7.30 -24.39 -0.55
N ALA A 45 6.22 -24.65 -1.28
CA ALA A 45 6.27 -25.45 -2.51
C ALA A 45 7.15 -24.76 -3.58
N GLY A 46 6.98 -23.47 -3.79
CA GLY A 46 7.78 -22.69 -4.73
C GLY A 46 9.26 -22.67 -4.37
N HIS A 47 9.58 -22.55 -3.09
CA HIS A 47 10.96 -22.67 -2.60
C HIS A 47 11.54 -24.05 -2.81
N GLY A 48 10.78 -25.11 -2.52
CA GLY A 48 11.19 -26.49 -2.76
C GLY A 48 11.48 -26.76 -4.23
N LEU A 49 10.61 -26.31 -5.13
CA LEU A 49 10.81 -26.45 -6.59
C LEU A 49 12.03 -25.67 -7.08
N THR A 50 12.23 -24.47 -6.55
CA THR A 50 13.40 -23.65 -6.90
C THR A 50 14.70 -24.31 -6.46
N ASN A 51 14.75 -24.84 -5.25
CA ASN A 51 15.91 -25.54 -4.72
C ASN A 51 16.24 -26.83 -5.52
N LYS A 52 15.24 -27.46 -6.11
CA LYS A 52 15.40 -28.62 -6.99
C LYS A 52 15.69 -28.26 -8.44
N GLY A 53 15.77 -26.97 -8.76
CA GLY A 53 16.03 -26.48 -10.12
C GLY A 53 14.86 -26.66 -11.09
N LEU A 54 13.65 -26.94 -10.58
CA LEU A 54 12.45 -27.20 -11.39
C LEU A 54 11.62 -25.94 -11.64
N ALA A 55 11.81 -24.90 -10.84
CA ALA A 55 11.21 -23.58 -11.02
C ALA A 55 12.27 -22.49 -10.78
N GLN A 56 12.00 -21.30 -11.28
CA GLN A 56 12.72 -20.07 -10.94
C GLN A 56 11.80 -19.17 -10.15
N THR A 57 12.34 -18.54 -9.13
CA THR A 57 11.65 -17.51 -8.34
C THR A 57 12.27 -16.15 -8.64
N LYS A 58 11.41 -15.18 -8.92
CA LYS A 58 11.79 -13.77 -8.99
C LYS A 58 11.09 -13.01 -7.89
N GLU A 59 11.86 -12.37 -7.03
CA GLU A 59 11.35 -11.44 -6.02
C GLU A 59 11.55 -10.00 -6.48
N THR A 60 10.50 -9.20 -6.30
CA THR A 60 10.54 -7.77 -6.57
C THR A 60 10.09 -7.06 -5.30
N SER A 61 10.94 -6.20 -4.76
CA SER A 61 10.61 -5.37 -3.61
C SER A 61 10.20 -3.99 -4.09
N SER A 62 9.13 -3.47 -3.51
CA SER A 62 8.67 -2.10 -3.74
C SER A 62 8.25 -1.46 -2.44
N ALA A 63 8.47 -0.14 -2.34
CA ALA A 63 7.94 0.63 -1.22
C ALA A 63 6.46 0.93 -1.47
N VAL A 64 5.64 0.62 -0.48
CA VAL A 64 4.22 0.93 -0.45
C VAL A 64 3.98 1.92 0.67
N ILE A 65 3.32 3.01 0.35
CA ILE A 65 2.90 4.04 1.31
C ILE A 65 1.50 3.70 1.78
N ARG A 66 1.31 3.69 3.07
CA ARG A 66 0.01 3.44 3.71
C ARG A 66 -0.27 4.45 4.82
N LEU A 67 -1.52 4.53 5.22
CA LEU A 67 -1.91 5.36 6.36
C LEU A 67 -1.34 4.80 7.67
N ALA A 68 -0.76 5.68 8.48
CA ALA A 68 -0.48 5.41 9.88
C ALA A 68 -1.71 5.78 10.73
N SER A 69 -1.60 5.71 12.05
CA SER A 69 -2.75 5.91 12.96
C SER A 69 -3.43 7.27 12.80
N GLU A 70 -2.67 8.35 12.73
CA GLU A 70 -3.21 9.69 12.52
C GLU A 70 -3.75 9.89 11.09
N GLY A 71 -3.18 9.21 10.11
CA GLY A 71 -3.69 9.21 8.74
C GLY A 71 -5.06 8.53 8.63
N ALA A 72 -5.25 7.41 9.30
CA ALA A 72 -6.54 6.73 9.37
C ALA A 72 -7.60 7.61 10.05
N ASN A 73 -7.23 8.29 11.13
CA ASN A 73 -8.10 9.26 11.80
C ASN A 73 -8.44 10.44 10.89
N ALA A 74 -7.46 10.99 10.17
CA ALA A 74 -7.66 12.07 9.23
C ALA A 74 -8.54 11.68 8.03
N LEU A 75 -8.45 10.43 7.57
CA LEU A 75 -9.33 9.93 6.51
C LEU A 75 -10.79 9.93 6.95
N THR A 76 -11.07 9.60 8.20
CA THR A 76 -12.44 9.55 8.75
C THR A 76 -12.97 10.94 9.12
N ASN A 77 -12.15 11.75 9.79
CA ASN A 77 -12.57 13.02 10.40
C ASN A 77 -12.14 14.26 9.60
N GLY A 78 -11.31 14.09 8.59
CA GLY A 78 -10.69 15.18 7.81
C GLY A 78 -9.30 15.55 8.32
N LEU A 79 -8.45 15.99 7.39
CA LEU A 79 -7.16 16.60 7.71
C LEU A 79 -7.36 17.85 8.58
N LEU A 80 -6.42 18.12 9.46
CA LEU A 80 -6.48 19.28 10.35
C LEU A 80 -6.68 20.61 9.59
N GLU A 81 -5.90 20.83 8.53
CA GLU A 81 -6.03 22.01 7.66
C GLU A 81 -7.40 22.09 6.96
N ALA A 82 -7.98 20.94 6.61
CA ALA A 82 -9.31 20.89 6.01
C ALA A 82 -10.40 21.26 7.02
N ARG A 83 -10.29 20.77 8.23
CA ARG A 83 -11.26 21.10 9.30
C ARG A 83 -11.20 22.57 9.68
N LEU A 84 -9.99 23.13 9.84
CA LEU A 84 -9.82 24.55 10.15
C LEU A 84 -10.29 25.42 8.99
N TRP A 85 -9.96 25.07 7.75
CA TRP A 85 -10.39 25.82 6.58
C TRP A 85 -11.92 25.85 6.42
N ASN A 86 -12.57 24.70 6.60
CA ASN A 86 -14.03 24.62 6.58
C ASN A 86 -14.66 25.48 7.67
N TRP A 87 -14.08 25.51 8.85
CA TRP A 87 -14.53 26.37 9.94
C TRP A 87 -14.36 27.85 9.57
N ILE A 88 -13.21 28.26 9.02
CA ILE A 88 -12.96 29.64 8.59
C ILE A 88 -14.00 30.07 7.53
N CYS A 89 -14.24 29.22 6.53
CA CYS A 89 -15.20 29.52 5.45
C CYS A 89 -16.65 29.59 5.92
N SER A 90 -17.00 28.88 6.97
CA SER A 90 -18.37 28.83 7.52
C SER A 90 -18.60 29.79 8.69
N SER A 91 -17.57 30.42 9.21
CA SER A 91 -17.66 31.33 10.33
C SER A 91 -17.99 32.75 9.89
N ASP A 92 -18.93 33.40 10.56
CA ASP A 92 -19.24 34.80 10.35
C ASP A 92 -18.11 35.73 10.88
N ASP A 93 -17.36 35.26 11.86
CA ASP A 93 -16.24 36.00 12.48
C ASP A 93 -15.06 35.04 12.72
N ALA A 94 -14.29 34.80 11.67
CA ALA A 94 -13.15 33.88 11.67
C ALA A 94 -11.91 34.58 12.29
N THR A 95 -11.92 34.71 13.61
CA THR A 95 -10.81 35.28 14.38
C THR A 95 -9.97 34.17 15.04
N MET A 96 -8.73 34.49 15.41
CA MET A 96 -7.88 33.59 16.18
C MET A 96 -8.51 33.22 17.52
N ASP A 97 -9.14 34.16 18.21
CA ASP A 97 -9.79 33.91 19.51
C ASP A 97 -10.93 32.90 19.37
N ASN A 98 -11.79 33.08 18.35
CA ASN A 98 -12.88 32.17 18.08
C ASN A 98 -12.39 30.77 17.62
N LEU A 99 -11.30 30.71 16.86
CA LEU A 99 -10.66 29.45 16.49
C LEU A 99 -10.19 28.68 17.73
N GLN A 100 -9.52 29.36 18.66
CA GLN A 100 -9.01 28.74 19.91
C GLN A 100 -10.14 28.26 20.83
N GLN A 101 -11.34 28.80 20.68
CA GLN A 101 -12.53 28.32 21.39
C GLN A 101 -13.16 27.09 20.71
N SER A 102 -12.99 26.97 19.40
CA SER A 102 -13.61 25.93 18.58
C SER A 102 -12.73 24.68 18.39
N PHE A 103 -11.42 24.83 18.51
CA PHE A 103 -10.43 23.77 18.35
C PHE A 103 -9.55 23.65 19.59
N GLU A 104 -9.08 22.45 19.85
CA GLU A 104 -8.17 22.23 20.96
C GLU A 104 -6.83 22.95 20.74
N ARG A 105 -6.20 23.35 21.83
CA ARG A 105 -4.96 24.12 21.77
C ARG A 105 -3.84 23.44 20.99
N HIS A 106 -3.76 22.10 21.08
CA HIS A 106 -2.76 21.30 20.34
C HIS A 106 -3.05 21.18 18.85
N GLU A 107 -4.27 21.50 18.41
CA GLU A 107 -4.68 21.53 17.00
C GLU A 107 -4.61 22.93 16.40
N ALA A 108 -5.04 23.94 17.14
CA ALA A 108 -5.15 25.32 16.64
C ALA A 108 -3.81 25.89 16.16
N GLY A 109 -2.76 25.78 16.95
CA GLY A 109 -1.42 26.29 16.60
C GLY A 109 -0.84 25.63 15.35
N PRO A 110 -0.67 24.30 15.33
CA PRO A 110 -0.19 23.57 14.14
C PRO A 110 -1.07 23.76 12.91
N GLY A 111 -2.39 23.77 13.08
CA GLY A 111 -3.34 23.97 11.98
C GLY A 111 -3.22 25.34 11.32
N VAL A 112 -3.06 26.39 12.10
CA VAL A 112 -2.79 27.73 11.59
C VAL A 112 -1.48 27.77 10.81
N GLY A 113 -0.44 27.10 11.31
CA GLY A 113 0.84 26.97 10.60
C GLY A 113 0.69 26.28 9.23
N LEU A 114 -0.12 25.24 9.15
CA LEU A 114 -0.43 24.57 7.88
C LEU A 114 -1.18 25.49 6.91
N LEU A 115 -2.19 26.22 7.40
CA LEU A 115 -2.96 27.15 6.58
C LEU A 115 -2.13 28.33 6.06
N LYS A 116 -1.22 28.85 6.87
CA LYS A 116 -0.30 29.92 6.44
C LYS A 116 0.56 29.50 5.25
N ARG A 117 1.03 28.26 5.25
CA ARG A 117 1.80 27.70 4.12
C ARG A 117 0.95 27.54 2.85
N LEU A 118 -0.37 27.51 2.98
CA LEU A 118 -1.31 27.43 1.87
C LEU A 118 -1.81 28.80 1.38
N GLY A 119 -1.35 29.89 2.00
CA GLY A 119 -1.71 31.24 1.58
C GLY A 119 -2.79 31.91 2.43
N VAL A 120 -3.11 31.34 3.60
CA VAL A 120 -3.98 32.02 4.59
C VAL A 120 -3.15 32.95 5.45
N SER A 121 -3.62 34.14 5.62
CA SER A 121 -3.00 35.18 6.47
C SER A 121 -3.87 35.49 7.67
N LEU A 122 -3.27 36.06 8.69
CA LEU A 122 -3.96 36.61 9.85
C LEU A 122 -3.74 38.10 9.86
N GLU A 123 -4.79 38.90 9.55
CA GLU A 123 -4.77 40.32 9.48
C GLU A 123 -5.72 40.92 10.54
N ALA A 124 -5.18 41.73 11.43
CA ALA A 124 -5.94 42.31 12.55
C ALA A 124 -6.74 41.25 13.36
N GLY A 125 -6.14 40.06 13.55
CA GLY A 125 -6.75 38.97 14.29
C GLY A 125 -7.75 38.12 13.49
N LYS A 126 -8.03 38.44 12.23
CA LYS A 126 -8.95 37.72 11.35
C LYS A 126 -8.21 36.91 10.28
N PHE A 127 -8.72 35.75 9.99
CA PHE A 127 -8.19 34.94 8.89
C PHE A 127 -8.66 35.47 7.54
N THR A 128 -7.71 35.65 6.64
CA THR A 128 -7.93 36.10 5.26
C THR A 128 -7.12 35.25 4.29
N ALA A 129 -7.58 35.14 3.05
CA ALA A 129 -6.84 34.49 1.97
C ALA A 129 -6.96 35.35 0.71
N SER A 130 -5.84 35.66 0.07
CA SER A 130 -5.83 36.42 -1.20
C SER A 130 -6.43 35.58 -2.34
N ASN A 131 -6.32 34.26 -2.29
CA ASN A 131 -6.93 33.32 -3.24
C ASN A 131 -7.56 32.14 -2.50
N PRO A 132 -8.81 32.26 -2.01
CA PRO A 132 -9.50 31.20 -1.29
C PRO A 132 -9.66 29.91 -2.11
N ASP A 133 -9.88 30.02 -3.42
CA ASP A 133 -10.06 28.88 -4.31
C ASP A 133 -8.77 28.05 -4.42
N ALA A 134 -7.61 28.71 -4.46
CA ALA A 134 -6.32 28.03 -4.46
C ALA A 134 -6.05 27.31 -3.14
N VAL A 135 -6.42 27.87 -2.02
CA VAL A 135 -6.33 27.24 -0.69
C VAL A 135 -7.21 25.99 -0.66
N GLY A 136 -8.46 26.09 -1.06
CA GLY A 136 -9.39 24.98 -1.13
C GLY A 136 -8.92 23.86 -2.07
N ALA A 137 -8.38 24.22 -3.23
CA ALA A 137 -7.82 23.25 -4.18
C ALA A 137 -6.60 22.52 -3.63
N ALA A 138 -5.70 23.20 -2.94
CA ALA A 138 -4.53 22.58 -2.30
C ALA A 138 -4.94 21.62 -1.18
N ILE A 139 -5.93 21.98 -0.37
CA ILE A 139 -6.48 21.10 0.68
C ILE A 139 -7.17 19.88 0.05
N ALA A 140 -7.92 20.06 -1.03
CA ALA A 140 -8.57 18.96 -1.74
C ALA A 140 -7.54 17.95 -2.30
N LYS A 141 -6.42 18.44 -2.83
CA LYS A 141 -5.31 17.56 -3.28
C LYS A 141 -4.71 16.76 -2.13
N ARG A 142 -4.52 17.37 -0.97
CA ARG A 142 -4.03 16.67 0.23
C ARG A 142 -5.00 15.60 0.71
N SER A 143 -6.28 15.92 0.76
CA SER A 143 -7.32 14.95 1.13
C SER A 143 -7.41 13.79 0.14
N ALA A 144 -7.31 14.06 -1.16
CA ALA A 144 -7.30 13.03 -2.19
C ALA A 144 -6.04 12.14 -2.09
N PHE A 145 -4.88 12.71 -1.74
CA PHE A 145 -3.67 11.95 -1.53
C PHE A 145 -3.85 10.88 -0.44
N ILE A 146 -4.31 11.24 0.75
CA ILE A 146 -4.52 10.27 1.82
C ILE A 146 -5.62 9.26 1.49
N ALA A 147 -6.65 9.66 0.75
CA ALA A 147 -7.71 8.76 0.30
C ALA A 147 -7.24 7.74 -0.76
N SER A 148 -6.16 8.03 -1.47
CA SER A 148 -5.57 7.12 -2.47
C SER A 148 -4.70 6.01 -1.88
N LEU A 149 -4.37 6.10 -0.60
CA LEU A 149 -3.49 5.13 0.07
C LEU A 149 -4.26 3.87 0.50
N PRO A 150 -3.66 2.66 0.48
CA PRO A 150 -2.25 2.41 0.16
C PRO A 150 -1.94 2.48 -1.34
N ALA A 151 -0.73 2.90 -1.67
CA ALA A 151 -0.27 2.99 -3.05
C ALA A 151 1.26 2.81 -3.15
N SER A 152 1.73 2.42 -4.33
CA SER A 152 3.18 2.37 -4.60
C SER A 152 3.78 3.76 -4.48
N GLU A 153 4.93 3.87 -3.80
CA GLU A 153 5.66 5.13 -3.65
C GLU A 153 5.90 5.84 -4.99
N GLN A 154 6.23 5.06 -6.02
CA GLN A 154 6.53 5.59 -7.36
C GLN A 154 5.31 6.20 -8.08
N SER A 155 4.10 5.84 -7.66
CA SER A 155 2.86 6.34 -8.26
C SER A 155 2.35 7.64 -7.62
N LEU A 156 2.97 8.06 -6.52
CA LEU A 156 2.52 9.19 -5.72
C LEU A 156 3.24 10.49 -6.12
N ASP A 157 2.56 11.62 -5.93
CA ASP A 157 3.16 12.92 -6.05
C ASP A 157 4.27 13.11 -5.03
N ALA A 158 5.50 13.40 -5.50
CA ALA A 158 6.68 13.45 -4.65
C ALA A 158 6.63 14.58 -3.62
N GLU A 159 6.05 15.73 -3.97
CA GLU A 159 5.94 16.88 -3.08
C GLU A 159 4.95 16.61 -1.94
N LEU A 160 3.79 16.02 -2.26
CA LEU A 160 2.81 15.62 -1.26
C LEU A 160 3.33 14.48 -0.38
N LEU A 161 4.05 13.52 -0.96
CA LEU A 161 4.68 12.45 -0.20
C LEU A 161 5.66 13.00 0.82
N ASP A 162 6.55 13.90 0.41
CA ASP A 162 7.52 14.53 1.29
C ASP A 162 6.84 15.33 2.40
N HIS A 163 5.80 16.11 2.06
CA HIS A 163 4.99 16.84 3.03
C HIS A 163 4.39 15.91 4.10
N PHE A 164 3.76 14.81 3.69
CA PHE A 164 3.10 13.90 4.62
C PHE A 164 4.08 13.03 5.41
N MET A 165 5.22 12.66 4.83
CA MET A 165 6.28 11.95 5.56
C MET A 165 6.87 12.81 6.69
N GLY A 166 6.87 14.12 6.54
CA GLY A 166 7.28 15.07 7.58
C GLY A 166 6.27 15.22 8.72
N ARG A 167 5.04 14.70 8.56
CA ARG A 167 3.99 14.78 9.59
C ARG A 167 3.96 13.48 10.41
N ARG A 168 4.01 13.65 11.72
CA ARG A 168 4.08 12.52 12.65
C ARG A 168 2.86 11.60 12.53
N ASN A 169 3.11 10.30 12.37
CA ASN A 169 2.11 9.24 12.36
C ASN A 169 0.99 9.38 11.32
N LEU A 170 1.21 10.16 10.24
CA LEU A 170 0.19 10.33 9.22
C LEU A 170 0.24 9.24 8.15
N ILE A 171 1.43 9.01 7.63
CA ILE A 171 1.71 7.94 6.66
C ILE A 171 2.99 7.19 7.04
N GLU A 172 3.13 5.99 6.52
CA GLU A 172 4.33 5.17 6.69
C GLU A 172 4.67 4.43 5.40
N SER A 173 5.97 4.18 5.22
CA SER A 173 6.48 3.36 4.12
C SER A 173 6.74 1.94 4.61
N VAL A 174 6.23 0.95 3.89
CA VAL A 174 6.49 -0.46 4.13
C VAL A 174 7.03 -1.11 2.87
N ILE A 175 7.93 -2.08 3.02
CA ILE A 175 8.43 -2.86 1.91
C ILE A 175 7.44 -3.97 1.61
N SER A 176 6.94 -4.01 0.38
CA SER A 176 6.14 -5.10 -0.16
C SER A 176 7.01 -5.95 -1.08
N VAL A 177 6.99 -7.25 -0.86
CA VAL A 177 7.72 -8.23 -1.68
C VAL A 177 6.71 -9.01 -2.51
N ALA A 178 6.81 -8.88 -3.83
CA ALA A 178 6.06 -9.69 -4.78
C ALA A 178 6.95 -10.83 -5.28
N ARG A 179 6.45 -12.06 -5.25
CA ARG A 179 7.10 -13.26 -5.78
C ARG A 179 6.39 -13.75 -7.00
N MET A 180 7.19 -14.13 -7.99
CA MET A 180 6.70 -14.78 -9.20
C MET A 180 7.53 -16.02 -9.47
N TRP A 181 6.88 -17.06 -9.97
CA TRP A 181 7.51 -18.32 -10.34
C TRP A 181 7.28 -18.62 -11.81
N ASN A 182 8.28 -19.21 -12.44
CA ASN A 182 8.16 -19.81 -13.76
C ASN A 182 8.84 -21.17 -13.77
N VAL A 183 8.33 -22.07 -14.61
CA VAL A 183 8.92 -23.39 -14.76
C VAL A 183 10.25 -23.30 -15.51
N THR A 184 11.22 -24.10 -15.09
CA THR A 184 12.48 -24.27 -15.83
C THR A 184 12.33 -25.34 -16.91
N THR A 185 13.30 -25.44 -17.81
CA THR A 185 13.37 -26.55 -18.78
C THR A 185 13.33 -27.90 -18.07
N ALA A 186 14.09 -28.05 -16.98
CA ALA A 186 14.09 -29.27 -16.18
C ALA A 186 12.74 -29.55 -15.54
N GLY A 187 12.07 -28.51 -15.01
CA GLY A 187 10.72 -28.63 -14.44
C GLY A 187 9.67 -29.00 -15.49
N ASN A 188 9.77 -28.42 -16.68
CA ASN A 188 8.85 -28.72 -17.78
C ASN A 188 9.03 -30.14 -18.36
N ALA A 189 10.19 -30.74 -18.14
CA ALA A 189 10.50 -32.09 -18.57
C ALA A 189 9.99 -33.21 -17.61
N ILE A 190 9.50 -32.82 -16.41
CA ILE A 190 8.93 -33.78 -15.45
C ILE A 190 7.64 -34.36 -16.03
N ALA A 191 7.56 -35.70 -16.08
CA ALA A 191 6.40 -36.38 -16.63
C ALA A 191 5.15 -36.21 -15.76
N THR A 192 3.98 -36.17 -16.37
CA THR A 192 2.68 -35.97 -15.69
C THR A 192 2.42 -37.03 -14.63
N GLU A 193 2.86 -38.26 -14.86
CA GLU A 193 2.72 -39.40 -13.92
C GLU A 193 3.46 -39.13 -12.59
N GLN A 194 4.57 -38.38 -12.63
CA GLN A 194 5.34 -38.00 -11.43
C GLN A 194 4.71 -36.85 -10.65
N LEU A 195 3.73 -36.19 -11.22
CA LEU A 195 2.99 -35.08 -10.60
C LEU A 195 1.71 -35.52 -9.89
N GLN A 196 1.35 -36.81 -10.01
CA GLN A 196 0.21 -37.33 -9.27
C GLN A 196 0.51 -37.30 -7.77
N GLU A 197 -0.42 -36.70 -7.03
CA GLU A 197 -0.31 -36.66 -5.56
C GLU A 197 -0.38 -38.10 -5.01
N ASN A 198 0.51 -38.40 -4.08
CA ASN A 198 0.41 -39.65 -3.35
C ASN A 198 -0.83 -39.60 -2.46
N GLU A 199 -1.75 -40.53 -2.63
CA GLU A 199 -2.82 -40.74 -1.65
C GLU A 199 -2.16 -40.98 -0.29
N MET A 200 -2.48 -40.12 0.69
CA MET A 200 -2.12 -40.44 2.06
C MET A 200 -2.92 -41.66 2.46
N VAL A 201 -2.26 -42.82 2.54
CA VAL A 201 -2.83 -44.02 3.17
C VAL A 201 -3.06 -43.64 4.64
N SER A 202 -4.34 -43.54 5.01
CA SER A 202 -4.81 -43.33 6.38
C SER A 202 -4.44 -44.50 7.28
#